data_63864fc3d119dafea0f735ee332539b8
#
_entry.id   63864fc3d119dafea0f735ee332539b8
#
_cell.length_a   1.000
_cell.length_b   1.000
_cell.length_c   1.000
_cell.angle_alpha   90.00
_cell.angle_beta   90.00
_cell.angle_gamma   90.00
#
_symmetry.space_group_name_H-M   'P 1'
#
loop_
_entity.id
_entity.type
_entity.pdbx_description
1 polymer ?
#
loop_
_entity_poly.entity_id
_entity_poly.type
_entity_poly.pdbx_seq_one_letter_code
_entity_poly.pdbx_strand_id
1 'polypeptide(L)'
;MSIQKKLILTFLAFSGALIISVSLLVKWSFRNNFLEYVEQQNLARMQEASVRLADFYRQKGSWADLQANPHQLRHLLGRPTPTRPPPAPGREHEEPEEPVFKPRKPMQLFFLLDANKNLVMGREPVHIEDKSLITVEVDGTAVGYIGFNLDRRAFNAMDERFARRQGEQLLYISIVAIILSILFAWPISLFLVRRLNHLGAQIQHLSEGRYEHRISLKGQDELSQLGNHLNHLASMLQKTEQSRRKWVADISHELRTPLATLRAQLEAIEDGIHQYNESTHQRLTDQTLRLQQLVEDLYQLSLADVGALQYRMQEVNAKALIEDCVQGFKNRFEQAGLGLDCRIDKQITLFVDPQRIQQLLSNLLENSLRYTHAPGETLVTAGHEGKLFLLTVEDSAPGVSDRQLEQLFERFYRGESSRNRDSGGAGLGLNLCRAITEAHQGSIQAQQSEKGGLKITVNLPMEAP
;
A
#
# COMPACT_ATOMS: atom_id res chain seq x y z
N MET A 1 -9.08 14.90 -17.03
CA MET A 1 -8.32 15.84 -16.17
C MET A 1 -7.15 15.09 -15.55
N SER A 2 -5.90 15.61 -15.66
CA SER A 2 -4.74 14.95 -15.07
C SER A 2 -4.80 14.96 -13.54
N ILE A 3 -4.17 13.98 -12.89
CA ILE A 3 -4.07 13.87 -11.40
C ILE A 3 -3.53 15.19 -10.82
N GLN A 4 -2.55 15.79 -11.49
CA GLN A 4 -1.99 17.09 -11.12
C GLN A 4 -3.04 18.20 -11.01
N LYS A 5 -3.89 18.32 -12.03
CA LYS A 5 -4.97 19.33 -12.05
C LYS A 5 -6.02 19.06 -10.97
N LYS A 6 -6.33 17.79 -10.70
CA LYS A 6 -7.26 17.42 -9.63
C LYS A 6 -6.71 17.80 -8.26
N LEU A 7 -5.44 17.51 -7.97
CA LEU A 7 -4.78 17.85 -6.71
C LEU A 7 -4.76 19.36 -6.46
N ILE A 8 -4.33 20.16 -7.45
CA ILE A 8 -4.30 21.62 -7.33
C ILE A 8 -5.72 22.16 -7.10
N LEU A 9 -6.73 21.67 -7.82
CA LEU A 9 -8.11 22.10 -7.66
C LEU A 9 -8.66 21.76 -6.27
N THR A 10 -8.35 20.57 -5.74
CA THR A 10 -8.76 20.16 -4.39
C THR A 10 -8.13 21.04 -3.33
N PHE A 11 -6.84 21.37 -3.48
CA PHE A 11 -6.14 22.27 -2.56
C PHE A 11 -6.74 23.69 -2.58
N LEU A 12 -7.03 24.22 -3.78
CA LEU A 12 -7.68 25.53 -3.93
C LEU A 12 -9.10 25.53 -3.34
N ALA A 13 -9.88 24.49 -3.59
CA ALA A 13 -11.23 24.36 -3.04
C ALA A 13 -11.21 24.30 -1.50
N PHE A 14 -10.28 23.53 -0.92
CA PHE A 14 -10.11 23.43 0.53
C PHE A 14 -9.69 24.78 1.14
N SER A 15 -8.72 25.46 0.53
CA SER A 15 -8.29 26.81 0.97
C SER A 15 -9.42 27.82 0.86
N GLY A 16 -10.20 27.81 -0.21
CA GLY A 16 -11.37 28.66 -0.37
C GLY A 16 -12.44 28.40 0.70
N ALA A 17 -12.75 27.15 0.98
CA ALA A 17 -13.69 26.76 2.03
C ALA A 17 -13.21 27.23 3.42
N LEU A 18 -11.91 27.07 3.71
CA LEU A 18 -11.31 27.50 4.97
C LEU A 18 -11.40 29.03 5.14
N ILE A 19 -11.08 29.80 4.10
CA ILE A 19 -11.16 31.28 4.11
C ILE A 19 -12.61 31.72 4.36
N ILE A 20 -13.58 31.14 3.67
CA ILE A 20 -15.01 31.44 3.86
C ILE A 20 -15.43 31.13 5.30
N SER A 21 -15.05 29.95 5.83
CA SER A 21 -15.37 29.54 7.19
C SER A 21 -14.81 30.50 8.23
N VAL A 22 -13.53 30.88 8.11
CA VAL A 22 -12.88 31.84 9.01
C VAL A 22 -13.54 33.21 8.91
N SER A 23 -13.87 33.68 7.69
CA SER A 23 -14.55 34.96 7.50
C SER A 23 -15.93 35.01 8.17
N LEU A 24 -16.70 33.94 8.06
CA LEU A 24 -18.02 33.80 8.70
C LEU A 24 -17.87 33.80 10.23
N LEU A 25 -16.91 33.05 10.74
CA LEU A 25 -16.65 32.94 12.19
C LEU A 25 -16.22 34.27 12.80
N VAL A 26 -15.30 34.98 12.13
CA VAL A 26 -14.89 36.32 12.57
C VAL A 26 -16.07 37.29 12.56
N LYS A 27 -16.88 37.31 11.51
CA LYS A 27 -18.07 38.18 11.43
C LYS A 27 -19.10 37.85 12.51
N TRP A 28 -19.32 36.57 12.76
CA TRP A 28 -20.24 36.09 13.81
C TRP A 28 -19.74 36.47 15.22
N SER A 29 -18.47 36.19 15.51
CA SER A 29 -17.83 36.53 16.80
C SER A 29 -17.83 38.00 17.08
N PHE A 30 -17.51 38.85 16.09
CA PHE A 30 -17.55 40.28 16.25
C PHE A 30 -18.94 40.78 16.59
N ARG A 31 -19.97 40.33 15.82
CA ARG A 31 -21.35 40.81 16.05
C ARG A 31 -21.88 40.47 17.44
N ASN A 32 -21.50 39.33 17.99
CA ASN A 32 -21.97 38.91 19.32
C ASN A 32 -21.19 39.64 20.46
N ASN A 33 -19.87 39.73 20.35
CA ASN A 33 -19.05 40.25 21.43
C ASN A 33 -18.99 41.80 21.46
N PHE A 34 -19.19 42.48 20.32
CA PHE A 34 -19.10 43.94 20.26
C PHE A 34 -20.26 44.63 20.97
N LEU A 35 -21.47 44.11 20.84
CA LEU A 35 -22.64 44.64 21.56
C LEU A 35 -22.42 44.57 23.09
N GLU A 36 -22.00 43.43 23.57
CA GLU A 36 -21.74 43.21 24.99
C GLU A 36 -20.63 44.10 25.52
N TYR A 37 -19.55 44.29 24.76
CA TYR A 37 -18.46 45.20 25.10
C TYR A 37 -18.91 46.67 25.22
N VAL A 38 -19.72 47.16 24.27
CA VAL A 38 -20.26 48.50 24.26
C VAL A 38 -21.20 48.74 25.44
N GLU A 39 -22.04 47.72 25.75
CA GLU A 39 -22.97 47.78 26.87
C GLU A 39 -22.24 47.80 28.21
N GLN A 40 -21.24 46.97 28.44
CA GLN A 40 -20.42 46.97 29.65
C GLN A 40 -19.67 48.28 29.85
N GLN A 41 -19.09 48.83 28.78
CA GLN A 41 -18.35 50.10 28.84
C GLN A 41 -19.29 51.27 29.18
N ASN A 42 -20.53 51.27 28.66
CA ASN A 42 -21.50 52.29 28.97
C ASN A 42 -22.06 52.16 30.38
N LEU A 43 -22.29 50.94 30.87
CA LEU A 43 -22.67 50.68 32.27
C LEU A 43 -21.63 51.21 33.26
N ALA A 44 -20.35 50.94 33.03
CA ALA A 44 -19.28 51.46 33.89
C ALA A 44 -19.27 52.98 33.93
N ARG A 45 -19.44 53.63 32.78
CA ARG A 45 -19.54 55.13 32.72
C ARG A 45 -20.76 55.67 33.41
N MET A 46 -21.92 55.01 33.30
CA MET A 46 -23.14 55.41 34.00
C MET A 46 -22.99 55.29 35.51
N GLN A 47 -22.30 54.23 35.99
CA GLN A 47 -22.01 54.09 37.43
C GLN A 47 -21.15 55.24 37.96
N GLU A 48 -20.08 55.62 37.25
CA GLU A 48 -19.31 56.78 37.63
C GLU A 48 -20.13 58.11 37.58
N ALA A 49 -20.98 58.23 36.56
CA ALA A 49 -21.82 59.41 36.39
C ALA A 49 -22.92 59.46 37.46
N SER A 50 -23.49 58.37 37.90
CA SER A 50 -24.51 58.29 38.95
C SER A 50 -23.99 58.83 40.27
N VAL A 51 -22.72 58.54 40.65
CA VAL A 51 -22.09 59.06 41.85
C VAL A 51 -21.94 60.59 41.77
N ARG A 52 -21.45 61.15 40.67
CA ARG A 52 -21.28 62.59 40.46
C ARG A 52 -22.62 63.34 40.42
N LEU A 53 -23.65 62.68 39.84
CA LEU A 53 -25.03 63.22 39.83
C LEU A 53 -25.64 63.22 41.23
N ALA A 54 -25.36 62.24 42.03
CA ALA A 54 -25.81 62.14 43.43
C ALA A 54 -25.18 63.30 44.26
N ASP A 55 -23.87 63.51 44.11
CA ASP A 55 -23.16 64.60 44.76
C ASP A 55 -23.71 66.01 44.32
N PHE A 56 -23.97 66.17 43.04
CA PHE A 56 -24.61 67.35 42.50
C PHE A 56 -25.99 67.62 43.15
N TYR A 57 -26.83 66.59 43.19
CA TYR A 57 -28.16 66.73 43.79
C TYR A 57 -28.10 66.97 45.27
N ARG A 58 -27.15 66.37 45.99
CA ARG A 58 -26.94 66.68 47.45
C ARG A 58 -26.58 68.11 47.70
N GLN A 59 -25.84 68.76 46.80
CA GLN A 59 -25.42 70.17 46.93
C GLN A 59 -26.56 71.13 46.54
N LYS A 60 -27.38 70.82 45.55
CA LYS A 60 -28.35 71.72 44.95
C LYS A 60 -29.79 71.48 45.35
N GLY A 61 -30.10 70.27 45.83
CA GLY A 61 -31.44 69.87 46.27
C GLY A 61 -32.46 69.64 45.14
N SER A 62 -32.10 69.94 43.90
CA SER A 62 -33.03 69.83 42.77
C SER A 62 -32.33 69.66 41.43
N TRP A 63 -33.00 69.07 40.39
CA TRP A 63 -32.54 68.94 39.02
C TRP A 63 -32.69 70.27 38.21
N ALA A 64 -33.38 71.28 38.72
CA ALA A 64 -33.72 72.51 37.99
C ALA A 64 -32.45 73.30 37.47
N ASP A 65 -31.37 73.33 38.24
CA ASP A 65 -30.13 73.94 37.84
C ASP A 65 -29.44 73.22 36.65
N LEU A 66 -29.66 71.91 36.57
CA LEU A 66 -29.14 71.12 35.46
C LEU A 66 -29.95 71.33 34.17
N GLN A 67 -31.25 71.48 34.28
CA GLN A 67 -32.12 71.91 33.18
C GLN A 67 -31.83 73.28 32.63
N ALA A 68 -31.50 74.23 33.52
CA ALA A 68 -31.09 75.60 33.12
C ALA A 68 -29.73 75.63 32.42
N ASN A 69 -28.79 74.76 32.81
CA ASN A 69 -27.41 74.76 32.30
C ASN A 69 -26.98 73.40 31.74
N PRO A 70 -27.38 73.00 30.52
CA PRO A 70 -27.10 71.74 29.91
C PRO A 70 -25.59 71.39 29.76
N HIS A 71 -24.73 72.38 29.79
CA HIS A 71 -23.27 72.20 29.72
C HIS A 71 -22.68 71.54 30.97
N GLN A 72 -23.29 71.70 32.14
CA GLN A 72 -22.83 71.11 33.39
C GLN A 72 -22.95 69.58 33.35
N LEU A 73 -23.96 69.01 32.67
CA LEU A 73 -24.08 67.60 32.50
C LEU A 73 -22.90 66.98 31.76
N ARG A 74 -22.30 67.68 30.80
CA ARG A 74 -21.07 67.24 30.13
C ARG A 74 -19.88 67.05 31.08
N HIS A 75 -19.77 67.91 32.09
CA HIS A 75 -18.73 67.78 33.08
C HIS A 75 -19.02 66.63 34.06
N LEU A 76 -20.25 66.41 34.39
CA LEU A 76 -20.66 65.36 35.31
C LEU A 76 -20.57 63.94 34.64
N LEU A 77 -20.82 63.84 33.33
CA LEU A 77 -20.69 62.59 32.56
C LEU A 77 -19.25 62.26 32.22
N GLY A 78 -18.27 63.13 32.54
CA GLY A 78 -16.88 62.87 32.16
C GLY A 78 -16.62 63.08 30.67
N ARG A 79 -15.62 63.85 30.27
CA ARG A 79 -15.15 63.92 28.89
C ARG A 79 -14.67 62.54 28.48
N PRO A 80 -15.00 62.00 27.29
CA PRO A 80 -14.18 60.98 26.70
C PRO A 80 -12.81 61.60 26.44
N THR A 81 -11.79 61.24 27.21
CA THR A 81 -10.43 61.48 26.83
C THR A 81 -10.18 60.79 25.54
N PRO A 82 -9.85 61.48 24.42
CA PRO A 82 -9.41 60.77 23.24
C PRO A 82 -8.11 60.08 23.63
N THR A 83 -8.16 58.74 23.71
CA THR A 83 -6.97 57.92 23.78
C THR A 83 -6.27 58.09 22.43
N ARG A 84 -5.34 59.04 22.39
CA ARG A 84 -4.41 59.20 21.26
C ARG A 84 -3.56 57.91 21.23
N PRO A 85 -3.55 57.15 20.18
CA PRO A 85 -2.60 56.09 20.09
C PRO A 85 -1.19 56.65 20.19
N PRO A 86 -0.23 55.98 20.83
CA PRO A 86 1.14 56.46 20.93
C PRO A 86 1.68 56.74 19.52
N PRO A 87 2.41 57.85 19.31
CA PRO A 87 2.97 58.16 18.00
C PRO A 87 3.95 57.08 17.59
N ALA A 88 3.80 56.56 16.37
CA ALA A 88 4.76 55.66 15.79
C ALA A 88 6.12 56.37 15.67
N PRO A 89 7.22 55.74 16.10
CA PRO A 89 8.54 56.39 16.02
C PRO A 89 8.93 56.51 14.53
N GLY A 90 9.17 57.77 14.08
CA GLY A 90 9.85 58.08 12.83
C GLY A 90 9.14 58.89 11.75
N ARG A 91 8.14 59.76 12.10
CA ARG A 91 7.67 60.77 11.14
C ARG A 91 7.74 62.15 11.80
N GLU A 92 8.77 62.87 11.41
CA GLU A 92 8.88 64.33 11.64
C GLU A 92 8.01 65.06 10.62
N HIS A 93 7.19 66.01 11.13
CA HIS A 93 6.58 67.17 10.49
C HIS A 93 5.90 67.01 9.12
N GLU A 94 4.70 66.46 9.15
CA GLU A 94 3.62 66.94 8.29
C GLU A 94 2.48 67.39 9.18
N GLU A 95 2.11 68.69 9.09
CA GLU A 95 0.93 69.27 9.76
C GLU A 95 -0.29 68.42 9.29
N PRO A 96 -1.02 67.75 10.21
CA PRO A 96 -2.18 67.01 9.82
C PRO A 96 -3.30 67.97 9.42
N GLU A 97 -3.77 67.94 8.19
CA GLU A 97 -5.10 68.41 7.84
C GLU A 97 -6.07 67.92 8.90
N GLU A 98 -6.71 68.81 9.65
CA GLU A 98 -7.70 68.48 10.64
C GLU A 98 -8.78 67.61 9.99
N PRO A 99 -9.00 66.39 10.48
CA PRO A 99 -10.17 65.66 10.06
C PRO A 99 -11.37 66.46 10.52
N VAL A 100 -12.19 66.97 9.62
CA VAL A 100 -13.47 67.60 9.88
C VAL A 100 -14.42 66.57 10.48
N PHE A 101 -14.11 66.15 11.69
CA PHE A 101 -14.96 65.39 12.54
C PHE A 101 -15.65 66.38 13.49
N LYS A 102 -16.78 66.92 13.04
CA LYS A 102 -17.70 67.60 13.97
C LYS A 102 -18.23 66.50 14.90
N PRO A 103 -17.77 66.45 16.18
CA PRO A 103 -18.33 65.51 17.13
C PRO A 103 -19.79 65.83 17.29
N ARG A 104 -20.71 65.00 16.88
CA ARG A 104 -22.12 65.07 17.25
C ARG A 104 -22.15 65.17 18.78
N LYS A 105 -22.87 66.14 19.30
CA LYS A 105 -22.95 66.57 20.71
C LYS A 105 -23.10 65.30 21.60
N PRO A 106 -22.20 65.07 22.59
CA PRO A 106 -22.27 63.88 23.44
C PRO A 106 -23.54 63.77 24.30
N MET A 107 -24.31 64.84 24.37
CA MET A 107 -25.58 64.92 25.10
C MET A 107 -26.72 64.05 24.53
N GLN A 108 -26.54 63.41 23.35
CA GLN A 108 -27.62 62.64 22.76
C GLN A 108 -27.62 61.15 23.12
N LEU A 109 -26.63 60.70 23.87
CA LEU A 109 -26.47 59.28 24.20
C LEU A 109 -26.99 58.92 25.61
N PHE A 110 -26.93 59.85 26.54
CA PHE A 110 -27.40 59.64 27.92
C PHE A 110 -28.64 60.44 28.17
N PHE A 111 -29.54 59.93 28.99
CA PHE A 111 -30.71 60.64 29.51
C PHE A 111 -30.77 60.47 31.02
N LEU A 112 -31.29 61.54 31.68
CA LEU A 112 -31.54 61.62 33.12
C LEU A 112 -33.03 61.72 33.37
N LEU A 113 -33.54 60.85 34.23
CA LEU A 113 -34.91 60.86 34.69
C LEU A 113 -34.97 61.32 36.17
N ASP A 114 -36.06 61.92 36.59
CA ASP A 114 -36.33 62.17 37.99
C ASP A 114 -36.79 60.91 38.79
N ALA A 115 -37.08 61.07 40.07
CA ALA A 115 -37.56 59.99 40.92
C ALA A 115 -38.89 59.38 40.43
N ASN A 116 -39.67 60.12 39.67
CA ASN A 116 -40.96 59.68 39.09
C ASN A 116 -40.79 59.19 37.66
N LYS A 117 -39.55 58.99 37.20
CA LYS A 117 -39.21 58.59 35.85
C LYS A 117 -39.58 59.58 34.73
N ASN A 118 -39.80 60.89 35.09
CA ASN A 118 -39.98 61.95 34.09
C ASN A 118 -38.62 62.34 33.51
N LEU A 119 -38.56 62.75 32.24
CA LEU A 119 -37.33 63.19 31.60
C LEU A 119 -36.88 64.47 32.14
N VAL A 120 -35.75 64.54 32.85
CA VAL A 120 -35.05 65.71 33.30
C VAL A 120 -34.18 66.31 32.19
N MET A 121 -33.44 65.44 31.52
CA MET A 121 -32.55 65.87 30.46
C MET A 121 -32.15 64.73 29.55
N GLY A 122 -31.84 65.04 28.29
CA GLY A 122 -31.47 64.07 27.28
C GLY A 122 -32.55 63.88 26.21
N ARG A 123 -32.50 62.78 25.45
CA ARG A 123 -33.49 62.45 24.45
C ARG A 123 -34.44 61.37 25.04
N GLU A 124 -35.71 61.58 24.90
CA GLU A 124 -36.70 60.61 25.36
C GLU A 124 -36.42 59.21 24.85
N PRO A 125 -36.29 58.20 25.71
CA PRO A 125 -36.00 56.85 25.31
C PRO A 125 -37.25 56.24 24.62
N VAL A 126 -37.03 55.58 23.49
CA VAL A 126 -38.11 54.93 22.72
C VAL A 126 -38.69 53.71 23.47
N HIS A 127 -37.86 53.06 24.30
CA HIS A 127 -38.25 51.98 25.22
C HIS A 127 -37.38 52.08 26.46
N ILE A 128 -38.01 52.11 27.62
CA ILE A 128 -37.32 52.07 28.93
C ILE A 128 -37.31 50.61 29.37
N GLU A 129 -36.21 49.90 29.09
CA GLU A 129 -35.97 48.61 29.75
C GLU A 129 -35.30 48.91 31.11
N ASP A 130 -35.86 48.43 32.19
CA ASP A 130 -35.36 48.64 33.56
C ASP A 130 -33.89 48.17 33.76
N LYS A 131 -33.43 47.27 32.91
CA LYS A 131 -32.02 46.80 32.91
C LYS A 131 -30.98 47.82 32.44
N SER A 132 -31.39 48.84 31.74
CA SER A 132 -30.49 49.90 31.22
C SER A 132 -30.48 51.17 32.07
N LEU A 133 -31.13 51.18 33.21
CA LEU A 133 -31.22 52.33 34.15
C LEU A 133 -30.29 52.09 35.37
N ILE A 134 -29.50 53.09 35.73
CA ILE A 134 -28.76 53.09 36.99
C ILE A 134 -29.38 54.12 37.89
N THR A 135 -29.73 53.73 39.13
CA THR A 135 -30.32 54.58 40.12
C THR A 135 -29.32 55.60 40.64
N VAL A 136 -29.72 56.85 40.75
CA VAL A 136 -29.00 57.92 41.44
C VAL A 136 -29.58 58.05 42.83
N GLU A 137 -28.80 57.62 43.83
CA GLU A 137 -29.26 57.61 45.24
C GLU A 137 -28.54 58.69 46.04
N VAL A 138 -29.30 59.42 46.89
CA VAL A 138 -28.78 60.38 47.87
C VAL A 138 -29.37 59.99 49.22
N ASP A 139 -28.51 59.70 50.18
CA ASP A 139 -28.86 59.34 51.56
C ASP A 139 -29.89 58.19 51.63
N GLY A 140 -29.72 57.17 50.75
CA GLY A 140 -30.56 55.99 50.68
C GLY A 140 -31.89 56.22 49.96
N THR A 141 -32.15 57.39 49.38
CA THR A 141 -33.37 57.70 48.63
C THR A 141 -33.04 57.83 47.13
N ALA A 142 -33.79 57.13 46.25
CA ALA A 142 -33.65 57.31 44.83
C ALA A 142 -34.14 58.66 44.36
N VAL A 143 -33.26 59.53 43.89
CA VAL A 143 -33.57 60.91 43.44
C VAL A 143 -33.68 61.03 41.91
N GLY A 144 -33.27 60.00 41.21
CA GLY A 144 -33.35 59.91 39.72
C GLY A 144 -32.71 58.66 39.13
N TYR A 145 -32.77 58.54 37.83
CA TYR A 145 -32.21 57.42 37.06
C TYR A 145 -31.42 57.95 35.88
N ILE A 146 -30.23 57.45 35.69
CA ILE A 146 -29.45 57.67 34.45
C ILE A 146 -29.54 56.50 33.55
N GLY A 147 -29.80 56.76 32.30
CA GLY A 147 -29.87 55.71 31.24
C GLY A 147 -29.09 56.09 30.02
N PHE A 148 -28.88 55.11 29.17
CA PHE A 148 -28.16 55.21 27.91
C PHE A 148 -29.07 54.85 26.73
N ASN A 149 -29.20 55.73 25.76
CA ASN A 149 -29.95 55.47 24.54
C ASN A 149 -29.01 55.08 23.41
N LEU A 150 -29.05 53.80 22.98
CA LEU A 150 -28.30 53.31 21.81
C LEU A 150 -28.86 53.95 20.54
N ASP A 151 -28.15 54.94 19.98
CA ASP A 151 -28.49 55.42 18.64
C ASP A 151 -28.19 54.34 17.59
N ARG A 152 -29.20 53.52 17.25
CA ARG A 152 -29.10 52.47 16.26
C ARG A 152 -28.55 52.97 14.91
N ARG A 153 -28.73 54.23 14.55
CA ARG A 153 -28.19 54.82 13.31
C ARG A 153 -26.69 55.06 13.37
N ALA A 154 -26.20 55.54 14.52
CA ALA A 154 -24.78 55.74 14.77
C ALA A 154 -24.07 54.37 14.86
N PHE A 155 -24.73 53.41 15.49
CA PHE A 155 -24.23 52.02 15.58
C PHE A 155 -24.12 51.39 14.19
N ASN A 156 -25.16 51.46 13.37
CA ASN A 156 -25.12 50.92 11.99
C ASN A 156 -24.05 51.60 11.14
N ALA A 157 -23.82 52.88 11.27
CA ALA A 157 -22.76 53.57 10.55
C ALA A 157 -21.34 53.18 10.99
N MET A 158 -21.15 52.84 12.28
CA MET A 158 -19.88 52.27 12.77
C MET A 158 -19.68 50.84 12.32
N ASP A 159 -20.75 50.03 12.36
CA ASP A 159 -20.74 48.66 11.89
C ASP A 159 -20.41 48.60 10.39
N GLU A 160 -20.99 49.43 9.54
CA GLU A 160 -20.66 49.53 8.12
C GLU A 160 -19.21 49.92 7.85
N ARG A 161 -18.65 50.89 8.58
CA ARG A 161 -17.24 51.29 8.43
C ARG A 161 -16.27 50.21 8.90
N PHE A 162 -16.59 49.53 9.99
CA PHE A 162 -15.84 48.42 10.49
C PHE A 162 -15.91 47.24 9.52
N ALA A 163 -17.11 46.88 9.03
CA ALA A 163 -17.33 45.82 8.05
C ALA A 163 -16.55 46.11 6.75
N ARG A 164 -16.45 47.33 6.26
CA ARG A 164 -15.61 47.69 5.11
C ARG A 164 -14.13 47.47 5.36
N ARG A 165 -13.57 48.00 6.46
CA ARG A 165 -12.15 47.82 6.79
C ARG A 165 -11.79 46.32 7.01
N GLN A 166 -12.67 45.60 7.68
CA GLN A 166 -12.49 44.19 7.89
C GLN A 166 -12.59 43.41 6.57
N GLY A 167 -13.50 43.82 5.66
CA GLY A 167 -13.61 43.29 4.31
C GLY A 167 -12.32 43.45 3.50
N GLU A 168 -11.67 44.63 3.54
CA GLU A 168 -10.39 44.87 2.88
C GLU A 168 -9.27 44.00 3.45
N GLN A 169 -9.16 43.88 4.78
CA GLN A 169 -8.18 43.03 5.44
C GLN A 169 -8.38 41.55 5.11
N LEU A 170 -9.63 41.04 5.12
CA LEU A 170 -9.96 39.71 4.74
C LEU A 170 -9.62 39.43 3.26
N LEU A 171 -9.82 40.41 2.37
CA LEU A 171 -9.43 40.29 0.98
C LEU A 171 -7.93 40.15 0.81
N TYR A 172 -7.11 40.93 1.50
CA TYR A 172 -5.65 40.79 1.51
C TYR A 172 -5.21 39.42 2.05
N ILE A 173 -5.78 38.98 3.18
CA ILE A 173 -5.50 37.65 3.75
C ILE A 173 -5.88 36.55 2.77
N SER A 174 -7.01 36.70 2.10
CA SER A 174 -7.49 35.73 1.11
C SER A 174 -6.54 35.63 -0.09
N ILE A 175 -6.08 36.75 -0.63
CA ILE A 175 -5.11 36.79 -1.73
C ILE A 175 -3.80 36.11 -1.32
N VAL A 176 -3.27 36.44 -0.16
CA VAL A 176 -2.02 35.84 0.37
C VAL A 176 -2.20 34.33 0.57
N ALA A 177 -3.32 33.92 1.15
CA ALA A 177 -3.61 32.50 1.38
C ALA A 177 -3.73 31.71 0.07
N ILE A 178 -4.35 32.28 -0.97
CA ILE A 178 -4.44 31.65 -2.30
C ILE A 178 -3.04 31.55 -2.94
N ILE A 179 -2.22 32.59 -2.87
CA ILE A 179 -0.85 32.59 -3.39
C ILE A 179 -0.03 31.50 -2.68
N LEU A 180 -0.07 31.43 -1.35
CA LEU A 180 0.60 30.40 -0.56
C LEU A 180 0.09 29.01 -0.91
N SER A 181 -1.23 28.85 -1.06
CA SER A 181 -1.83 27.58 -1.44
C SER A 181 -1.30 27.07 -2.80
N ILE A 182 -1.18 27.94 -3.79
CA ILE A 182 -0.60 27.60 -5.10
C ILE A 182 0.90 27.28 -4.97
N LEU A 183 1.63 28.10 -4.21
CA LEU A 183 3.07 27.95 -4.01
C LEU A 183 3.44 26.59 -3.37
N PHE A 184 2.63 26.10 -2.44
CA PHE A 184 2.82 24.78 -1.81
C PHE A 184 2.21 23.64 -2.62
N ALA A 185 1.02 23.81 -3.18
CA ALA A 185 0.34 22.74 -3.92
C ALA A 185 1.08 22.35 -5.21
N TRP A 186 1.69 23.29 -5.92
CA TRP A 186 2.40 23.04 -7.17
C TRP A 186 3.59 22.09 -7.01
N PRO A 187 4.61 22.35 -6.16
CA PRO A 187 5.75 21.47 -6.04
C PRO A 187 5.40 20.10 -5.47
N ILE A 188 4.46 20.04 -4.50
CA ILE A 188 3.97 18.78 -3.95
C ILE A 188 3.30 17.94 -5.04
N SER A 189 2.45 18.56 -5.84
CA SER A 189 1.77 17.90 -6.95
C SER A 189 2.76 17.40 -8.02
N LEU A 190 3.76 18.19 -8.39
CA LEU A 190 4.81 17.80 -9.33
C LEU A 190 5.64 16.61 -8.80
N PHE A 191 6.03 16.67 -7.54
CA PHE A 191 6.80 15.60 -6.90
C PHE A 191 6.03 14.29 -6.90
N LEU A 192 4.77 14.30 -6.47
CA LEU A 192 3.94 13.11 -6.38
C LEU A 192 3.63 12.52 -7.78
N VAL A 193 3.24 13.36 -8.74
CA VAL A 193 2.90 12.93 -10.11
C VAL A 193 4.12 12.34 -10.83
N ARG A 194 5.31 12.92 -10.66
CA ARG A 194 6.54 12.35 -11.23
C ARG A 194 6.80 10.95 -10.72
N ARG A 195 6.67 10.72 -9.41
CA ARG A 195 6.89 9.39 -8.81
C ARG A 195 5.87 8.36 -9.30
N LEU A 196 4.58 8.76 -9.39
CA LEU A 196 3.53 7.91 -9.94
C LEU A 196 3.75 7.56 -11.42
N ASN A 197 4.22 8.51 -12.23
CA ASN A 197 4.53 8.27 -13.63
C ASN A 197 5.71 7.29 -13.80
N HIS A 198 6.72 7.35 -12.93
CA HIS A 198 7.81 6.35 -12.93
C HIS A 198 7.29 4.94 -12.63
N LEU A 199 6.38 4.79 -11.66
CA LEU A 199 5.73 3.50 -11.38
C LEU A 199 4.88 3.04 -12.57
N GLY A 200 4.12 3.94 -13.18
CA GLY A 200 3.32 3.65 -14.37
C GLY A 200 4.17 3.17 -15.56
N ALA A 201 5.30 3.83 -15.81
CA ALA A 201 6.23 3.43 -16.86
C ALA A 201 6.81 2.02 -16.62
N GLN A 202 7.11 1.67 -15.37
CA GLN A 202 7.57 0.31 -15.04
C GLN A 202 6.50 -0.74 -15.30
N ILE A 203 5.25 -0.49 -14.90
CA ILE A 203 4.14 -1.40 -15.16
C ILE A 203 3.99 -1.60 -16.67
N GLN A 204 4.13 -0.54 -17.47
CA GLN A 204 4.10 -0.63 -18.91
C GLN A 204 5.26 -1.49 -19.45
N HIS A 205 6.49 -1.32 -18.97
CA HIS A 205 7.61 -2.18 -19.36
C HIS A 205 7.36 -3.67 -19.02
N LEU A 206 6.80 -3.94 -17.84
CA LEU A 206 6.42 -5.31 -17.47
C LEU A 206 5.36 -5.89 -18.41
N SER A 207 4.35 -5.10 -18.78
CA SER A 207 3.29 -5.54 -19.72
C SER A 207 3.80 -5.79 -21.13
N GLU A 208 4.89 -5.12 -21.54
CA GLU A 208 5.57 -5.30 -22.81
C GLU A 208 6.63 -6.43 -22.79
N GLY A 209 6.75 -7.16 -21.66
CA GLY A 209 7.72 -8.23 -21.50
C GLY A 209 9.17 -7.77 -21.29
N ARG A 210 9.37 -6.49 -20.99
CA ARG A 210 10.71 -5.92 -20.71
C ARG A 210 11.00 -5.97 -19.21
N TYR A 211 11.41 -7.13 -18.73
CA TYR A 211 11.59 -7.42 -17.31
C TYR A 211 12.92 -6.95 -16.72
N GLU A 212 13.86 -6.43 -17.53
CA GLU A 212 15.18 -5.98 -17.07
C GLU A 212 15.15 -4.61 -16.37
N HIS A 213 14.14 -3.80 -16.71
CA HIS A 213 14.01 -2.46 -16.14
C HIS A 213 13.76 -2.51 -14.63
N ARG A 214 14.41 -1.61 -13.90
CA ARG A 214 14.24 -1.45 -12.44
C ARG A 214 13.95 -0.01 -12.10
N ILE A 215 13.09 0.19 -11.09
CA ILE A 215 12.83 1.52 -10.52
C ILE A 215 13.75 1.72 -9.34
N SER A 216 14.36 2.89 -9.27
CA SER A 216 15.04 3.39 -8.08
C SER A 216 14.27 4.60 -7.55
N LEU A 217 13.41 4.40 -6.57
CA LEU A 217 12.75 5.47 -5.83
C LEU A 217 13.50 5.70 -4.53
N LYS A 218 14.00 6.93 -4.35
CA LYS A 218 14.63 7.34 -3.08
C LYS A 218 13.54 7.62 -2.05
N GLY A 219 13.66 7.02 -0.86
CA GLY A 219 12.73 7.18 0.26
C GLY A 219 12.38 5.87 0.95
N GLN A 220 11.61 5.96 2.03
CA GLN A 220 11.09 4.81 2.80
C GLN A 220 9.55 4.86 2.88
N ASP A 221 8.91 5.65 2.02
CA ASP A 221 7.47 5.81 1.94
C ASP A 221 6.79 4.64 1.18
N GLU A 222 5.47 4.65 1.16
CA GLU A 222 4.64 3.63 0.54
C GLU A 222 4.91 3.50 -0.96
N LEU A 223 5.25 4.60 -1.65
CA LEU A 223 5.59 4.59 -3.08
C LEU A 223 6.93 3.90 -3.33
N SER A 224 7.90 4.07 -2.44
CA SER A 224 9.18 3.38 -2.50
C SER A 224 9.01 1.88 -2.23
N GLN A 225 8.17 1.49 -1.28
CA GLN A 225 7.82 0.09 -1.02
C GLN A 225 7.13 -0.54 -2.24
N LEU A 226 6.17 0.16 -2.86
CA LEU A 226 5.52 -0.31 -4.09
C LEU A 226 6.53 -0.48 -5.23
N GLY A 227 7.49 0.44 -5.38
CA GLY A 227 8.59 0.32 -6.35
C GLY A 227 9.43 -0.94 -6.11
N ASN A 228 9.73 -1.26 -4.85
CA ASN A 228 10.46 -2.49 -4.48
C ASN A 228 9.65 -3.75 -4.79
N HIS A 229 8.34 -3.76 -4.53
CA HIS A 229 7.48 -4.89 -4.89
C HIS A 229 7.41 -5.10 -6.40
N LEU A 230 7.32 -4.01 -7.18
CA LEU A 230 7.37 -4.08 -8.65
C LEU A 230 8.73 -4.61 -9.15
N ASN A 231 9.85 -4.20 -8.55
CA ASN A 231 11.16 -4.73 -8.87
C ASN A 231 11.29 -6.22 -8.55
N HIS A 232 10.72 -6.66 -7.42
CA HIS A 232 10.67 -8.07 -7.05
C HIS A 232 9.86 -8.88 -8.07
N LEU A 233 8.66 -8.40 -8.43
CA LEU A 233 7.83 -9.01 -9.47
C LEU A 233 8.56 -9.08 -10.82
N ALA A 234 9.22 -7.98 -11.23
CA ALA A 234 10.04 -7.95 -12.44
C ALA A 234 11.14 -9.02 -12.42
N SER A 235 11.80 -9.20 -11.27
CA SER A 235 12.84 -10.22 -11.10
C SER A 235 12.28 -11.64 -11.21
N MET A 236 11.11 -11.90 -10.63
CA MET A 236 10.44 -13.20 -10.73
C MET A 236 10.03 -13.50 -12.19
N LEU A 237 9.38 -12.54 -12.86
CA LEU A 237 8.98 -12.68 -14.26
C LEU A 237 10.20 -12.87 -15.18
N GLN A 238 11.29 -12.14 -14.94
CA GLN A 238 12.53 -12.30 -15.70
C GLN A 238 13.13 -13.69 -15.56
N LYS A 239 13.20 -14.22 -14.33
CA LYS A 239 13.66 -15.58 -14.05
C LYS A 239 12.78 -16.63 -14.74
N THR A 240 11.46 -16.47 -14.64
CA THR A 240 10.50 -17.38 -15.28
C THR A 240 10.66 -17.38 -16.80
N GLU A 241 10.79 -16.21 -17.41
CA GLU A 241 10.98 -16.11 -18.87
C GLU A 241 12.33 -16.68 -19.32
N GLN A 242 13.40 -16.43 -18.56
CA GLN A 242 14.72 -17.02 -18.83
C GLN A 242 14.67 -18.55 -18.72
N SER A 243 14.03 -19.08 -17.69
CA SER A 243 13.83 -20.53 -17.52
C SER A 243 13.03 -21.11 -18.66
N ARG A 244 11.95 -20.43 -19.09
CA ARG A 244 11.12 -20.85 -20.23
C ARG A 244 11.91 -20.87 -21.53
N ARG A 245 12.72 -19.82 -21.81
CA ARG A 245 13.56 -19.77 -23.01
C ARG A 245 14.61 -20.87 -23.01
N LYS A 246 15.28 -21.10 -21.87
CA LYS A 246 16.25 -22.16 -21.68
C LYS A 246 15.59 -23.51 -21.96
N TRP A 247 14.39 -23.75 -21.37
CA TRP A 247 13.64 -24.97 -21.57
C TRP A 247 13.32 -25.25 -23.03
N VAL A 248 12.82 -24.28 -23.79
CA VAL A 248 12.54 -24.43 -25.23
C VAL A 248 13.82 -24.75 -26.04
N ALA A 249 14.94 -24.09 -25.68
CA ALA A 249 16.22 -24.35 -26.31
C ALA A 249 16.71 -25.81 -26.05
N ASP A 250 16.62 -26.23 -24.76
CA ASP A 250 17.04 -27.58 -24.34
C ASP A 250 16.19 -28.66 -25.03
N ILE A 251 14.84 -28.51 -25.09
CA ILE A 251 13.95 -29.39 -25.85
C ILE A 251 14.40 -29.49 -27.30
N SER A 252 14.67 -28.35 -27.94
CA SER A 252 15.05 -28.32 -29.36
C SER A 252 16.36 -29.10 -29.61
N HIS A 253 17.31 -28.98 -28.67
CA HIS A 253 18.55 -29.72 -28.73
C HIS A 253 18.36 -31.23 -28.52
N GLU A 254 17.59 -31.63 -27.49
CA GLU A 254 17.38 -33.03 -27.15
C GLU A 254 16.50 -33.79 -28.19
N LEU A 255 15.62 -33.09 -28.91
CA LEU A 255 14.89 -33.66 -30.03
C LEU A 255 15.71 -33.73 -31.32
N ARG A 256 16.60 -32.74 -31.57
CA ARG A 256 17.40 -32.70 -32.81
C ARG A 256 18.39 -33.85 -32.90
N THR A 257 19.04 -34.19 -31.79
CA THR A 257 20.07 -35.23 -31.73
C THR A 257 19.54 -36.63 -32.18
N PRO A 258 18.47 -37.21 -31.55
CA PRO A 258 17.94 -38.51 -31.97
C PRO A 258 17.37 -38.49 -33.39
N LEU A 259 16.75 -37.34 -33.78
CA LEU A 259 16.22 -37.18 -35.13
C LEU A 259 17.32 -37.17 -36.19
N ALA A 260 18.46 -36.47 -35.93
CA ALA A 260 19.62 -36.48 -36.82
C ALA A 260 20.25 -37.83 -36.91
N THR A 261 20.34 -38.60 -35.80
CA THR A 261 20.87 -39.96 -35.78
C THR A 261 19.97 -40.89 -36.58
N LEU A 262 18.64 -40.80 -36.39
CA LEU A 262 17.67 -41.61 -37.15
C LEU A 262 17.76 -41.32 -38.64
N ARG A 263 17.86 -40.04 -39.02
CA ARG A 263 18.01 -39.63 -40.41
C ARG A 263 19.31 -40.13 -41.02
N ALA A 264 20.44 -39.99 -40.34
CA ALA A 264 21.73 -40.49 -40.82
C ALA A 264 21.74 -42.01 -41.02
N GLN A 265 21.05 -42.78 -40.12
CA GLN A 265 20.92 -44.23 -40.29
C GLN A 265 20.07 -44.58 -41.51
N LEU A 266 18.98 -43.85 -41.77
CA LEU A 266 18.13 -44.04 -42.95
C LEU A 266 18.89 -43.69 -44.24
N GLU A 267 19.62 -42.55 -44.28
CA GLU A 267 20.46 -42.12 -45.40
C GLU A 267 21.55 -43.19 -45.69
N ALA A 268 22.21 -43.74 -44.65
CA ALA A 268 23.22 -44.76 -44.80
C ALA A 268 22.64 -46.10 -45.37
N ILE A 269 21.37 -46.40 -45.10
CA ILE A 269 20.68 -47.54 -45.70
C ILE A 269 20.34 -47.21 -47.16
N GLU A 270 19.85 -46.05 -47.47
CA GLU A 270 19.50 -45.60 -48.82
C GLU A 270 20.72 -45.56 -49.72
N ASP A 271 21.86 -45.07 -49.21
CA ASP A 271 23.15 -45.06 -49.94
C ASP A 271 23.84 -46.45 -50.05
N GLY A 272 23.25 -47.49 -49.48
CA GLY A 272 23.79 -48.86 -49.51
C GLY A 272 25.02 -49.04 -48.58
N ILE A 273 25.34 -48.10 -47.74
CA ILE A 273 26.45 -48.15 -46.76
C ILE A 273 26.14 -49.18 -45.66
N HIS A 274 24.86 -49.18 -45.21
CA HIS A 274 24.38 -50.13 -44.25
C HIS A 274 23.32 -51.05 -44.89
N GLN A 275 23.46 -52.37 -44.70
CA GLN A 275 22.40 -53.27 -45.07
C GLN A 275 21.25 -53.24 -44.11
N TYR A 276 20.02 -53.22 -44.66
CA TYR A 276 18.82 -53.39 -43.85
C TYR A 276 18.70 -54.81 -43.40
N ASN A 277 18.96 -55.10 -42.15
CA ASN A 277 18.86 -56.33 -41.48
C ASN A 277 18.14 -56.23 -40.13
N GLU A 278 17.90 -57.38 -39.46
CA GLU A 278 17.19 -57.39 -38.17
C GLU A 278 17.85 -56.47 -37.14
N SER A 279 19.18 -56.42 -37.06
CA SER A 279 19.91 -55.54 -36.11
C SER A 279 19.74 -54.05 -36.44
N THR A 280 19.65 -53.69 -37.71
CA THR A 280 19.41 -52.31 -38.16
C THR A 280 17.94 -51.91 -37.91
N HIS A 281 17.01 -52.85 -38.21
CA HIS A 281 15.59 -52.65 -37.88
C HIS A 281 15.40 -52.42 -36.39
N GLN A 282 16.00 -53.23 -35.53
CA GLN A 282 15.90 -53.12 -34.09
C GLN A 282 16.45 -51.75 -33.60
N ARG A 283 17.62 -51.30 -34.12
CA ARG A 283 18.18 -49.99 -33.77
C ARG A 283 17.29 -48.82 -34.15
N LEU A 284 16.68 -48.83 -35.33
CA LEU A 284 15.72 -47.83 -35.78
C LEU A 284 14.47 -47.81 -34.90
N THR A 285 13.96 -49.00 -34.57
CA THR A 285 12.80 -49.14 -33.68
C THR A 285 13.12 -48.61 -32.27
N ASP A 286 14.24 -49.01 -31.70
CA ASP A 286 14.66 -48.53 -30.37
C ASP A 286 14.83 -47.01 -30.35
N GLN A 287 15.40 -46.40 -31.41
CA GLN A 287 15.55 -44.97 -31.52
C GLN A 287 14.20 -44.25 -31.62
N THR A 288 13.24 -44.83 -32.36
CA THR A 288 11.89 -44.27 -32.47
C THR A 288 11.14 -44.34 -31.13
N LEU A 289 11.24 -45.48 -30.41
CA LEU A 289 10.64 -45.65 -29.09
C LEU A 289 11.24 -44.68 -28.07
N ARG A 290 12.57 -44.41 -28.12
CA ARG A 290 13.21 -43.41 -27.27
C ARG A 290 12.71 -42.00 -27.56
N LEU A 291 12.52 -41.66 -28.85
CA LEU A 291 11.98 -40.35 -29.24
C LEU A 291 10.52 -40.18 -28.75
N GLN A 292 9.71 -41.27 -28.91
CA GLN A 292 8.34 -41.28 -28.40
C GLN A 292 8.29 -41.05 -26.87
N GLN A 293 9.15 -41.77 -26.11
CA GLN A 293 9.23 -41.58 -24.65
C GLN A 293 9.64 -40.18 -24.27
N LEU A 294 10.61 -39.60 -24.98
CA LEU A 294 11.02 -38.20 -24.74
C LEU A 294 9.86 -37.21 -24.94
N VAL A 295 9.09 -37.39 -26.03
CA VAL A 295 7.92 -36.54 -26.31
C VAL A 295 6.86 -36.68 -25.20
N GLU A 296 6.60 -37.91 -24.75
CA GLU A 296 5.65 -38.21 -23.69
C GLU A 296 6.10 -37.56 -22.35
N ASP A 297 7.37 -37.74 -21.98
CA ASP A 297 7.94 -37.12 -20.78
C ASP A 297 7.80 -35.60 -20.80
N LEU A 298 8.10 -34.96 -21.95
CA LEU A 298 7.94 -33.51 -22.16
C LEU A 298 6.48 -33.06 -22.03
N TYR A 299 5.57 -33.84 -22.63
CA TYR A 299 4.14 -33.56 -22.54
C TYR A 299 3.65 -33.60 -21.08
N GLN A 300 4.04 -34.65 -20.34
CA GLN A 300 3.65 -34.80 -18.94
C GLN A 300 4.24 -33.70 -18.06
N LEU A 301 5.52 -33.32 -18.26
CA LEU A 301 6.12 -32.20 -17.54
C LEU A 301 5.44 -30.87 -17.86
N SER A 302 5.04 -30.65 -19.12
CA SER A 302 4.29 -29.45 -19.50
C SER A 302 2.93 -29.38 -18.80
N LEU A 303 2.22 -30.54 -18.68
CA LEU A 303 0.95 -30.59 -17.94
C LEU A 303 1.15 -30.38 -16.42
N ALA A 304 2.24 -30.94 -15.86
CA ALA A 304 2.58 -30.73 -14.46
C ALA A 304 2.83 -29.25 -14.12
N ASP A 305 3.56 -28.54 -14.98
CA ASP A 305 3.85 -27.11 -14.80
C ASP A 305 2.60 -26.21 -14.73
N VAL A 306 1.56 -26.56 -15.48
CA VAL A 306 0.31 -25.80 -15.52
C VAL A 306 -0.69 -26.32 -14.45
N GLY A 307 -0.30 -27.36 -13.68
CA GLY A 307 -1.20 -27.99 -12.72
C GLY A 307 -2.38 -28.76 -13.40
N ALA A 308 -2.26 -29.06 -14.69
CA ALA A 308 -3.31 -29.67 -15.48
C ALA A 308 -3.23 -31.21 -15.50
N LEU A 309 -2.22 -31.82 -14.88
CA LEU A 309 -2.14 -33.26 -14.72
C LEU A 309 -3.30 -33.72 -13.81
N GLN A 310 -4.17 -34.54 -14.39
CA GLN A 310 -5.23 -35.18 -13.61
C GLN A 310 -4.67 -36.45 -12.96
N TYR A 311 -4.73 -36.53 -11.64
CA TYR A 311 -4.32 -37.66 -10.85
C TYR A 311 -5.57 -38.44 -10.41
N ARG A 312 -5.54 -39.77 -10.60
CA ARG A 312 -6.61 -40.68 -10.16
C ARG A 312 -6.24 -41.26 -8.80
N MET A 313 -6.41 -40.46 -7.78
CA MET A 313 -6.08 -40.82 -6.40
C MET A 313 -7.02 -41.96 -5.92
N GLN A 314 -6.45 -43.01 -5.41
CA GLN A 314 -7.19 -44.15 -4.83
C GLN A 314 -6.36 -44.84 -3.72
N GLU A 315 -7.03 -45.59 -2.87
CA GLU A 315 -6.35 -46.43 -1.88
C GLU A 315 -5.72 -47.63 -2.58
N VAL A 316 -4.40 -47.80 -2.39
CA VAL A 316 -3.63 -48.90 -2.96
C VAL A 316 -2.76 -49.58 -1.90
N ASN A 317 -2.54 -50.85 -2.07
CA ASN A 317 -1.55 -51.60 -1.30
C ASN A 317 -0.15 -51.28 -1.86
N ALA A 318 0.62 -50.48 -1.10
CA ALA A 318 1.97 -50.07 -1.50
C ALA A 318 2.92 -51.22 -1.73
N LYS A 319 2.83 -52.26 -0.89
CA LYS A 319 3.67 -53.45 -1.01
C LYS A 319 3.46 -54.15 -2.36
N ALA A 320 2.21 -54.48 -2.72
CA ALA A 320 1.89 -55.11 -3.98
C ALA A 320 2.35 -54.29 -5.18
N LEU A 321 2.07 -52.97 -5.17
CA LEU A 321 2.44 -52.06 -6.25
C LEU A 321 3.97 -52.01 -6.47
N ILE A 322 4.76 -51.94 -5.38
CA ILE A 322 6.22 -51.87 -5.46
C ILE A 322 6.81 -53.22 -5.89
N GLU A 323 6.35 -54.32 -5.29
CA GLU A 323 6.83 -55.66 -5.60
C GLU A 323 6.57 -56.02 -7.09
N ASP A 324 5.39 -55.71 -7.62
CA ASP A 324 5.06 -55.92 -9.04
C ASP A 324 5.99 -55.11 -9.96
N CYS A 325 6.23 -53.86 -9.64
CA CYS A 325 7.15 -53.01 -10.40
C CYS A 325 8.59 -53.58 -10.37
N VAL A 326 9.10 -53.90 -9.19
CA VAL A 326 10.46 -54.45 -9.00
C VAL A 326 10.61 -55.79 -9.73
N GLN A 327 9.60 -56.64 -9.67
CA GLN A 327 9.61 -57.93 -10.39
C GLN A 327 9.76 -57.74 -11.90
N GLY A 328 9.11 -56.71 -12.47
CA GLY A 328 9.26 -56.38 -13.89
C GLY A 328 10.69 -56.00 -14.31
N PHE A 329 11.52 -55.52 -13.38
CA PHE A 329 12.91 -55.14 -13.63
C PHE A 329 13.94 -56.25 -13.36
N LYS A 330 13.64 -57.32 -12.64
CA LYS A 330 14.59 -58.34 -12.22
C LYS A 330 15.39 -58.92 -13.38
N ASN A 331 14.76 -59.39 -14.43
CA ASN A 331 15.46 -59.95 -15.58
C ASN A 331 16.43 -58.97 -16.25
N ARG A 332 16.06 -57.71 -16.32
CA ARG A 332 16.89 -56.64 -16.91
C ARG A 332 18.13 -56.35 -16.04
N PHE A 333 18.01 -56.36 -14.72
CA PHE A 333 19.13 -56.22 -13.79
C PHE A 333 20.06 -57.44 -13.87
N GLU A 334 19.51 -58.65 -13.88
CA GLU A 334 20.30 -59.88 -14.03
C GLU A 334 21.10 -59.87 -15.35
N GLN A 335 20.47 -59.50 -16.47
CA GLN A 335 21.15 -59.38 -17.76
C GLN A 335 22.25 -58.33 -17.77
N ALA A 336 22.11 -57.29 -16.97
CA ALA A 336 23.13 -56.24 -16.79
C ALA A 336 24.24 -56.62 -15.76
N GLY A 337 24.15 -57.80 -15.14
CA GLY A 337 25.07 -58.25 -14.08
C GLY A 337 24.90 -57.50 -12.77
N LEU A 338 23.69 -56.98 -12.50
CA LEU A 338 23.34 -56.20 -11.31
C LEU A 338 22.38 -56.97 -10.41
N GLY A 339 22.53 -56.80 -9.09
CA GLY A 339 21.57 -57.30 -8.11
C GLY A 339 20.42 -56.30 -7.90
N LEU A 340 19.18 -56.84 -7.79
CA LEU A 340 18.02 -56.04 -7.41
C LEU A 340 17.31 -56.72 -6.23
N ASP A 341 17.31 -56.05 -5.07
CA ASP A 341 16.66 -56.52 -3.85
C ASP A 341 15.54 -55.58 -3.43
N CYS A 342 14.49 -56.14 -2.81
CA CYS A 342 13.34 -55.34 -2.36
C CYS A 342 12.96 -55.75 -0.92
N ARG A 343 12.89 -54.80 -0.02
CA ARG A 343 12.56 -55.04 1.39
C ARG A 343 11.40 -54.15 1.80
N ILE A 344 10.23 -54.75 2.03
CA ILE A 344 9.02 -54.07 2.46
C ILE A 344 8.46 -54.84 3.66
N ASP A 345 8.57 -54.28 4.87
CA ASP A 345 8.30 -55.02 6.09
C ASP A 345 6.81 -55.19 6.41
N LYS A 346 5.92 -54.34 5.92
CA LYS A 346 4.48 -54.35 6.25
C LYS A 346 3.59 -54.05 5.06
N GLN A 347 2.32 -54.48 5.14
CA GLN A 347 1.28 -53.96 4.26
C GLN A 347 0.94 -52.54 4.68
N ILE A 348 1.12 -51.61 3.76
CA ILE A 348 0.83 -50.19 3.94
C ILE A 348 -0.17 -49.80 2.86
N THR A 349 -1.28 -49.15 3.29
CA THR A 349 -2.25 -48.56 2.36
C THR A 349 -1.88 -47.11 2.15
N LEU A 350 -1.84 -46.69 0.89
CA LEU A 350 -1.56 -45.32 0.48
C LEU A 350 -2.71 -44.78 -0.35
N PHE A 351 -3.00 -43.48 -0.20
CA PHE A 351 -3.94 -42.78 -1.07
C PHE A 351 -3.17 -42.04 -2.17
N VAL A 352 -2.97 -42.70 -3.30
CA VAL A 352 -2.11 -42.22 -4.41
C VAL A 352 -2.69 -42.61 -5.77
N ASP A 353 -2.13 -42.06 -6.85
CA ASP A 353 -2.35 -42.55 -8.20
C ASP A 353 -1.37 -43.72 -8.48
N PRO A 354 -1.83 -44.96 -8.60
CA PRO A 354 -0.95 -46.11 -8.75
C PRO A 354 -0.12 -46.08 -10.03
N GLN A 355 -0.67 -45.59 -11.13
CA GLN A 355 0.06 -45.51 -12.40
C GLN A 355 1.23 -44.50 -12.31
N ARG A 356 1.01 -43.38 -11.62
CA ARG A 356 2.05 -42.38 -11.41
C ARG A 356 3.13 -42.83 -10.43
N ILE A 357 2.76 -43.53 -9.37
CA ILE A 357 3.76 -44.13 -8.44
C ILE A 357 4.56 -45.21 -9.12
N GLN A 358 3.91 -46.06 -9.94
CA GLN A 358 4.61 -47.04 -10.76
C GLN A 358 5.58 -46.39 -11.77
N GLN A 359 5.18 -45.30 -12.40
CA GLN A 359 6.03 -44.48 -13.28
C GLN A 359 7.23 -43.89 -12.54
N LEU A 360 7.00 -43.33 -11.34
CA LEU A 360 8.06 -42.78 -10.46
C LEU A 360 9.08 -43.91 -10.16
N LEU A 361 8.62 -45.03 -9.66
CA LEU A 361 9.51 -46.13 -9.28
C LEU A 361 10.24 -46.70 -10.51
N SER A 362 9.57 -46.86 -11.65
CA SER A 362 10.19 -47.30 -12.91
C SER A 362 11.29 -46.33 -13.34
N ASN A 363 11.10 -45.02 -13.24
CA ASN A 363 12.12 -44.03 -13.55
C ASN A 363 13.33 -44.14 -12.61
N LEU A 364 13.11 -44.38 -11.31
CA LEU A 364 14.19 -44.59 -10.34
C LEU A 364 14.99 -45.87 -10.65
N LEU A 365 14.29 -46.99 -10.90
CA LEU A 365 14.92 -48.26 -11.25
C LEU A 365 15.67 -48.20 -12.59
N GLU A 366 15.10 -47.53 -13.61
CA GLU A 366 15.77 -47.29 -14.89
C GLU A 366 17.04 -46.49 -14.73
N ASN A 367 17.02 -45.48 -13.81
CA ASN A 367 18.18 -44.69 -13.46
C ASN A 367 19.26 -45.55 -12.80
N SER A 368 18.93 -46.37 -11.81
CA SER A 368 19.88 -47.28 -11.16
C SER A 368 20.43 -48.32 -12.13
N LEU A 369 19.59 -48.94 -12.97
CA LEU A 369 20.04 -49.90 -14.01
C LEU A 369 21.06 -49.27 -14.98
N ARG A 370 20.90 -47.99 -15.29
CA ARG A 370 21.75 -47.27 -16.26
C ARG A 370 23.08 -46.83 -15.69
N TYR A 371 23.08 -46.39 -14.42
CA TYR A 371 24.25 -45.72 -13.85
C TYR A 371 25.06 -46.59 -12.89
N THR A 372 24.49 -47.66 -12.35
CA THR A 372 25.21 -48.60 -11.50
C THR A 372 26.20 -49.43 -12.35
N HIS A 373 27.44 -49.51 -11.87
CA HIS A 373 28.46 -50.35 -12.54
C HIS A 373 28.36 -51.82 -12.06
N ALA A 374 28.44 -52.75 -13.01
CA ALA A 374 28.56 -54.15 -12.69
C ALA A 374 29.98 -54.55 -12.27
N PRO A 375 30.17 -55.41 -11.26
CA PRO A 375 29.13 -55.93 -10.38
C PRO A 375 28.63 -54.88 -9.39
N GLY A 376 27.31 -54.74 -9.26
CA GLY A 376 26.67 -53.79 -8.37
C GLY A 376 25.28 -54.23 -7.91
N GLU A 377 24.71 -53.50 -7.01
CA GLU A 377 23.39 -53.82 -6.47
C GLU A 377 22.52 -52.59 -6.29
N THR A 378 21.20 -52.77 -6.42
CA THR A 378 20.18 -51.78 -6.11
C THR A 378 19.22 -52.35 -5.06
N LEU A 379 18.98 -51.59 -4.01
CA LEU A 379 18.05 -51.93 -2.92
C LEU A 379 16.86 -50.99 -2.95
N VAL A 380 15.67 -51.52 -3.02
CA VAL A 380 14.41 -50.83 -2.84
C VAL A 380 13.90 -51.12 -1.43
N THR A 381 13.69 -50.08 -0.63
CA THR A 381 13.07 -50.21 0.70
C THR A 381 11.82 -49.38 0.79
N ALA A 382 10.81 -49.91 1.46
CA ALA A 382 9.62 -49.14 1.77
C ALA A 382 9.16 -49.38 3.19
N GLY A 383 8.78 -48.29 3.86
CA GLY A 383 8.33 -48.30 5.25
C GLY A 383 7.49 -47.06 5.56
N HIS A 384 7.25 -46.79 6.83
CA HIS A 384 6.58 -45.58 7.27
C HIS A 384 7.23 -45.00 8.53
N GLU A 385 7.23 -43.71 8.64
CA GLU A 385 7.63 -42.97 9.83
C GLU A 385 6.50 -42.00 10.21
N GLY A 386 5.78 -42.36 11.31
CA GLY A 386 4.57 -41.63 11.69
C GLY A 386 3.48 -41.71 10.60
N LYS A 387 3.11 -40.56 10.02
CA LYS A 387 2.12 -40.44 8.94
C LYS A 387 2.72 -40.37 7.53
N LEU A 388 4.03 -40.49 7.43
CA LEU A 388 4.73 -40.45 6.15
C LEU A 388 5.13 -41.88 5.72
N PHE A 389 4.83 -42.17 4.50
CA PHE A 389 5.36 -43.32 3.79
C PHE A 389 6.71 -42.95 3.19
N LEU A 390 7.72 -43.78 3.40
CA LEU A 390 9.07 -43.64 2.85
C LEU A 390 9.34 -44.74 1.83
N LEU A 391 9.67 -44.31 0.62
CA LEU A 391 10.18 -45.20 -0.44
C LEU A 391 11.62 -44.77 -0.72
N THR A 392 12.56 -45.71 -0.58
CA THR A 392 13.97 -45.45 -0.87
C THR A 392 14.47 -46.37 -1.94
N VAL A 393 15.18 -45.84 -2.92
CA VAL A 393 15.93 -46.58 -3.92
C VAL A 393 17.39 -46.21 -3.75
N GLU A 394 18.22 -47.21 -3.45
CA GLU A 394 19.63 -47.03 -3.14
C GLU A 394 20.47 -47.96 -4.04
N ASP A 395 21.44 -47.40 -4.76
CA ASP A 395 22.32 -48.14 -5.61
C ASP A 395 23.78 -48.08 -5.14
N SER A 396 24.61 -48.97 -5.71
CA SER A 396 26.04 -48.99 -5.50
C SER A 396 26.77 -48.10 -6.53
N ALA A 397 28.08 -47.96 -6.37
CA ALA A 397 28.95 -47.11 -7.18
C ALA A 397 28.71 -47.18 -8.69
N PRO A 398 28.92 -46.08 -9.42
CA PRO A 398 29.50 -44.82 -8.97
C PRO A 398 28.46 -43.88 -8.37
N GLY A 399 28.87 -43.09 -7.36
CA GLY A 399 28.06 -42.03 -6.80
C GLY A 399 28.16 -40.73 -7.60
N VAL A 400 27.60 -39.69 -7.04
CA VAL A 400 27.61 -38.34 -7.57
C VAL A 400 28.22 -37.38 -6.51
N SER A 401 28.82 -36.27 -6.93
CA SER A 401 29.35 -35.28 -6.00
C SER A 401 28.23 -34.48 -5.34
N ASP A 402 28.50 -33.86 -4.16
CA ASP A 402 27.52 -33.05 -3.43
C ASP A 402 26.93 -31.93 -4.29
N ARG A 403 27.75 -31.29 -5.13
CA ARG A 403 27.29 -30.27 -6.08
C ARG A 403 26.30 -30.82 -7.12
N GLN A 404 26.48 -32.06 -7.53
CA GLN A 404 25.58 -32.72 -8.48
C GLN A 404 24.27 -33.15 -7.83
N LEU A 405 24.28 -33.52 -6.52
CA LEU A 405 23.07 -33.89 -5.78
C LEU A 405 21.99 -32.80 -5.84
N GLU A 406 22.35 -31.53 -5.69
CA GLU A 406 21.43 -30.40 -5.78
C GLU A 406 20.78 -30.24 -7.16
N GLN A 407 21.47 -30.67 -8.20
CA GLN A 407 21.06 -30.48 -9.60
C GLN A 407 20.37 -31.70 -10.24
N LEU A 408 20.41 -32.87 -9.58
CA LEU A 408 19.87 -34.12 -10.15
C LEU A 408 18.40 -34.02 -10.59
N PHE A 409 17.61 -33.18 -9.91
CA PHE A 409 16.21 -33.01 -10.24
C PHE A 409 15.93 -31.82 -11.18
N GLU A 410 16.99 -31.13 -11.67
CA GLU A 410 16.82 -30.12 -12.71
C GLU A 410 16.54 -30.77 -14.06
N ARG A 411 15.79 -30.12 -14.92
CA ARG A 411 15.45 -30.60 -16.26
C ARG A 411 16.69 -30.72 -17.13
N PHE A 412 16.78 -31.81 -17.89
CA PHE A 412 17.90 -32.07 -18.79
C PHE A 412 19.27 -32.13 -18.11
N TYR A 413 19.30 -32.19 -16.77
CA TYR A 413 20.55 -32.35 -16.06
C TYR A 413 21.12 -33.75 -16.27
N ARG A 414 22.40 -33.81 -16.64
CA ARG A 414 23.18 -35.05 -16.81
C ARG A 414 24.59 -34.82 -16.23
N GLY A 415 25.03 -35.72 -15.40
CA GLY A 415 26.40 -35.71 -14.88
C GLY A 415 27.45 -35.78 -15.99
N GLU A 416 28.62 -35.20 -15.78
CA GLU A 416 29.69 -35.13 -16.80
C GLU A 416 30.12 -36.53 -17.31
N SER A 417 30.12 -37.52 -16.43
CA SER A 417 30.46 -38.91 -16.77
C SER A 417 29.42 -39.62 -17.66
N SER A 418 28.20 -39.09 -17.73
CA SER A 418 27.10 -39.68 -18.51
C SER A 418 26.95 -39.12 -19.91
N ARG A 419 27.63 -38.00 -20.22
CA ARG A 419 27.61 -37.38 -21.57
C ARG A 419 28.31 -38.22 -22.64
N ASN A 420 29.28 -39.03 -22.24
CA ASN A 420 30.16 -39.81 -23.16
C ASN A 420 29.62 -41.24 -23.44
N ARG A 421 28.46 -41.65 -22.88
CA ARG A 421 27.89 -42.95 -23.12
C ARG A 421 26.69 -42.88 -24.07
N ASP A 422 26.69 -43.64 -25.15
CA ASP A 422 25.61 -43.71 -26.16
C ASP A 422 24.23 -44.12 -25.63
N SER A 423 24.15 -44.52 -24.35
CA SER A 423 22.95 -45.01 -23.66
C SER A 423 22.27 -43.97 -22.76
N GLY A 424 22.62 -42.71 -22.84
CA GLY A 424 22.10 -41.66 -21.92
C GLY A 424 20.62 -41.31 -22.14
N GLY A 425 19.84 -41.21 -21.07
CA GLY A 425 18.46 -40.69 -21.12
C GLY A 425 18.45 -39.17 -21.25
N ALA A 426 17.30 -38.58 -21.54
CA ALA A 426 17.08 -37.14 -21.74
C ALA A 426 17.26 -36.26 -20.49
N GLY A 427 17.51 -36.87 -19.32
CA GLY A 427 17.62 -36.09 -18.05
C GLY A 427 16.28 -35.56 -17.55
N LEU A 428 15.17 -36.14 -17.94
CA LEU A 428 13.83 -35.74 -17.55
C LEU A 428 13.23 -36.64 -16.45
N GLY A 429 13.68 -37.92 -16.33
CA GLY A 429 13.08 -38.90 -15.43
C GLY A 429 13.07 -38.47 -13.95
N LEU A 430 14.17 -37.97 -13.40
CA LEU A 430 14.22 -37.52 -12.02
C LEU A 430 13.40 -36.24 -11.79
N ASN A 431 13.33 -35.33 -12.77
CA ASN A 431 12.47 -34.17 -12.71
C ASN A 431 10.99 -34.58 -12.71
N LEU A 432 10.62 -35.59 -13.52
CA LEU A 432 9.27 -36.16 -13.49
C LEU A 432 8.96 -36.87 -12.17
N CYS A 433 9.93 -37.54 -11.55
CA CYS A 433 9.77 -38.10 -10.21
C CYS A 433 9.47 -36.99 -9.16
N ARG A 434 10.14 -35.86 -9.22
CA ARG A 434 9.85 -34.70 -8.38
C ARG A 434 8.43 -34.19 -8.61
N ALA A 435 8.04 -33.98 -9.87
CA ALA A 435 6.69 -33.50 -10.21
C ALA A 435 5.59 -34.44 -9.71
N ILE A 436 5.75 -35.74 -9.88
CA ILE A 436 4.82 -36.76 -9.37
C ILE A 436 4.76 -36.70 -7.83
N THR A 437 5.90 -36.63 -7.16
CA THR A 437 5.98 -36.55 -5.68
C THR A 437 5.29 -35.32 -5.13
N GLU A 438 5.59 -34.14 -5.71
CA GLU A 438 4.98 -32.85 -5.31
C GLU A 438 3.46 -32.86 -5.52
N ALA A 439 2.97 -33.44 -6.59
CA ALA A 439 1.54 -33.60 -6.86
C ALA A 439 0.81 -34.52 -5.84
N HIS A 440 1.54 -35.46 -5.24
CA HIS A 440 1.08 -36.27 -4.13
C HIS A 440 1.37 -35.62 -2.75
N GLN A 441 1.72 -34.31 -2.73
CA GLN A 441 2.04 -33.56 -1.52
C GLN A 441 3.21 -34.15 -0.72
N GLY A 442 4.09 -34.87 -1.41
CA GLY A 442 5.28 -35.46 -0.86
C GLY A 442 6.54 -34.63 -1.08
N SER A 443 7.69 -35.21 -0.71
CA SER A 443 9.01 -34.64 -0.96
C SER A 443 9.96 -35.75 -1.46
N ILE A 444 10.88 -35.36 -2.34
CA ILE A 444 11.91 -36.25 -2.87
C ILE A 444 13.29 -35.65 -2.60
N GLN A 445 14.23 -36.48 -2.16
CA GLN A 445 15.59 -36.07 -1.82
C GLN A 445 16.60 -37.07 -2.35
N ALA A 446 17.77 -36.58 -2.72
CA ALA A 446 18.91 -37.39 -3.15
C ALA A 446 20.07 -37.20 -2.19
N GLN A 447 20.72 -38.31 -1.82
CA GLN A 447 21.87 -38.33 -0.92
C GLN A 447 22.91 -39.35 -1.48
N GLN A 448 24.13 -39.27 -1.00
CA GLN A 448 25.12 -40.30 -1.29
C GLN A 448 24.69 -41.60 -0.56
N SER A 449 24.80 -42.73 -1.30
CA SER A 449 24.58 -44.04 -0.74
C SER A 449 25.76 -44.51 0.10
N GLU A 450 25.52 -45.20 1.18
CA GLU A 450 26.56 -45.88 1.96
C GLU A 450 27.27 -46.93 1.17
N LYS A 451 26.63 -47.42 0.07
CA LYS A 451 27.21 -48.36 -0.90
C LYS A 451 28.05 -47.73 -1.99
N GLY A 452 28.28 -46.40 -1.88
CA GLY A 452 29.09 -45.60 -2.79
C GLY A 452 28.39 -45.10 -4.04
N GLY A 453 27.07 -45.31 -4.13
CA GLY A 453 26.20 -44.84 -5.24
C GLY A 453 25.29 -43.70 -4.84
N LEU A 454 24.05 -43.71 -5.32
CA LEU A 454 23.02 -42.72 -5.09
C LEU A 454 21.88 -43.33 -4.24
N LYS A 455 21.38 -42.56 -3.30
CA LYS A 455 20.20 -42.89 -2.50
C LYS A 455 19.13 -41.83 -2.74
N ILE A 456 17.99 -42.26 -3.31
CA ILE A 456 16.84 -41.38 -3.50
C ILE A 456 15.74 -41.80 -2.52
N THR A 457 15.25 -40.83 -1.73
CA THR A 457 14.18 -41.04 -0.76
C THR A 457 12.96 -40.20 -1.17
N VAL A 458 11.82 -40.89 -1.30
CA VAL A 458 10.52 -40.28 -1.60
C VAL A 458 9.64 -40.40 -0.35
N ASN A 459 9.14 -39.30 0.12
CA ASN A 459 8.23 -39.23 1.27
C ASN A 459 6.84 -38.84 0.77
N LEU A 460 5.82 -39.66 1.07
CA LEU A 460 4.42 -39.42 0.67
C LEU A 460 3.54 -39.40 1.94
N PRO A 461 2.50 -38.55 2.02
CA PRO A 461 1.50 -38.63 3.07
C PRO A 461 0.70 -39.95 2.90
N MET A 462 0.40 -40.63 4.00
CA MET A 462 -0.34 -41.92 3.96
C MET A 462 -1.86 -41.71 3.82
N GLU A 463 -2.38 -40.57 4.30
CA GLU A 463 -3.80 -40.26 4.31
C GLU A 463 -4.10 -39.17 3.26
N ALA A 464 -5.36 -39.15 2.78
CA ALA A 464 -5.85 -38.03 1.98
C ALA A 464 -5.77 -36.71 2.78
N PRO A 465 -5.46 -35.58 2.15
CA PRO A 465 -5.41 -34.28 2.79
C PRO A 465 -6.76 -33.84 3.33
#